data_d2ee193337cee38cf70b4f5c7c133d59
#
_entry.id   d2ee193337cee38cf70b4f5c7c133d59
#
_cell.length_a   1.000
_cell.length_b   1.000
_cell.length_c   1.000
_cell.angle_alpha   90.00
_cell.angle_beta   90.00
_cell.angle_gamma   90.00
#
_symmetry.space_group_name_H-M   'P 1'
#
loop_
_entity.id
_entity.type
_entity.pdbx_description
1 polymer ?
#
loop_
_entity_poly.entity_id
_entity_poly.type
_entity_poly.pdbx_seq_one_letter_code
_entity_poly.pdbx_strand_id
1 'polypeptide(L)'
;MSMENLDRQPVEPIAEPDLVNAPPLLEPHQKLPFGRLAVPLFIQSLLIASIAAQSIYALATGTTVVLKTMPVDPYDLLRGYYQILSYDISSFNNLKKLPGWENLKRQKGSANLDRNQQVYVTLLKTAPNATTPQAWKPVAIDANLPPNLSADKIAIRGVSDGSNIIYGLETYYMPEDRKDGVNTDISSTRSGNRNLLVEVKVDNRGLATPVSLWVGDKQYRF
;
A
#
# COMPACT_ATOMS: atom_id res chain seq x y z
N MET A 1 -87.35 22.60 -37.45
CA MET A 1 -85.98 22.28 -37.61
C MET A 1 -85.35 22.21 -36.22
N SER A 2 -85.21 21.02 -35.72
CA SER A 2 -84.96 20.69 -34.31
C SER A 2 -83.57 21.17 -33.85
N MET A 3 -83.49 21.86 -32.73
CA MET A 3 -82.32 22.04 -31.94
C MET A 3 -82.17 20.90 -30.96
N GLU A 4 -81.17 20.17 -31.11
CA GLU A 4 -80.82 19.01 -30.34
C GLU A 4 -80.35 19.40 -28.94
N ASN A 5 -81.03 18.88 -27.94
CA ASN A 5 -80.78 19.05 -26.52
C ASN A 5 -79.46 18.39 -26.15
N LEU A 6 -78.43 19.15 -25.87
CA LEU A 6 -77.18 18.64 -25.25
C LEU A 6 -77.45 18.37 -23.76
N ASP A 7 -77.65 17.12 -23.50
CA ASP A 7 -77.78 16.53 -22.17
C ASP A 7 -76.55 16.84 -21.30
N ARG A 8 -76.71 17.76 -20.34
CA ARG A 8 -75.65 18.02 -19.35
C ARG A 8 -75.75 16.94 -18.28
N GLN A 9 -74.85 16.01 -18.34
CA GLN A 9 -74.69 15.10 -17.22
C GLN A 9 -74.25 15.87 -15.96
N PRO A 10 -74.80 15.54 -14.79
CA PRO A 10 -74.42 16.16 -13.53
C PRO A 10 -72.99 15.74 -13.18
N VAL A 11 -72.13 16.73 -12.93
CA VAL A 11 -70.82 16.53 -12.43
C VAL A 11 -70.94 15.99 -11.01
N GLU A 12 -70.52 14.73 -10.80
CA GLU A 12 -70.37 14.15 -9.46
C GLU A 12 -69.39 15.01 -8.65
N PRO A 13 -69.68 15.34 -7.39
CA PRO A 13 -68.75 16.06 -6.54
C PRO A 13 -67.57 15.19 -6.30
N ILE A 14 -66.33 15.68 -6.62
CA ILE A 14 -65.05 15.06 -6.31
C ILE A 14 -65.02 14.86 -4.79
N ALA A 15 -65.10 13.62 -4.36
CA ALA A 15 -64.92 13.26 -2.95
C ALA A 15 -63.62 13.88 -2.42
N GLU A 16 -63.74 14.73 -1.41
CA GLU A 16 -62.51 15.21 -0.69
C GLU A 16 -61.78 14.03 -0.16
N PRO A 17 -60.43 13.97 -0.36
CA PRO A 17 -59.63 12.86 0.17
C PRO A 17 -59.78 12.84 1.69
N ASP A 18 -60.13 11.66 2.21
CA ASP A 18 -60.27 11.39 3.64
C ASP A 18 -58.94 11.67 4.35
N LEU A 19 -58.79 12.87 4.89
CA LEU A 19 -57.61 13.30 5.68
C LEU A 19 -57.50 12.54 7.01
N VAL A 20 -58.51 11.72 7.35
CA VAL A 20 -58.54 10.93 8.60
C VAL A 20 -57.62 9.70 8.55
N ASN A 21 -57.27 9.22 7.35
CA ASN A 21 -56.39 8.04 7.15
C ASN A 21 -55.03 8.37 6.55
N ALA A 22 -54.59 9.61 6.65
CA ALA A 22 -53.23 9.92 6.29
C ALA A 22 -52.25 9.15 7.24
N PRO A 23 -51.24 8.40 6.72
CA PRO A 23 -50.27 7.76 7.59
C PRO A 23 -49.61 8.82 8.48
N PRO A 24 -49.38 8.54 9.75
CA PRO A 24 -48.80 9.51 10.66
C PRO A 24 -47.50 10.03 10.06
N LEU A 25 -47.42 11.35 9.91
CA LEU A 25 -46.19 12.03 9.54
C LEU A 25 -45.13 11.54 10.50
N LEU A 26 -44.03 11.03 9.94
CA LEU A 26 -42.87 10.49 10.62
C LEU A 26 -42.64 11.17 11.97
N GLU A 27 -42.78 10.41 13.03
CA GLU A 27 -42.51 10.89 14.40
C GLU A 27 -41.15 11.57 14.45
N PRO A 28 -41.06 12.83 14.89
CA PRO A 28 -39.76 13.51 14.99
C PRO A 28 -38.95 12.88 16.11
N HIS A 29 -37.83 12.25 15.73
CA HIS A 29 -36.69 12.02 16.59
C HIS A 29 -36.84 11.02 17.73
N GLN A 30 -36.84 9.75 17.40
CA GLN A 30 -36.26 8.78 18.34
C GLN A 30 -34.83 9.22 18.63
N LYS A 31 -34.58 9.70 19.85
CA LYS A 31 -33.22 10.03 20.31
C LYS A 31 -32.40 8.80 20.14
N LEU A 32 -31.53 8.77 19.13
CA LEU A 32 -30.58 7.69 18.88
C LEU A 32 -29.81 7.43 20.20
N PRO A 33 -29.80 6.21 20.71
CA PRO A 33 -29.07 5.90 21.93
C PRO A 33 -27.57 6.04 21.66
N PHE A 34 -27.02 7.23 21.87
CA PHE A 34 -25.62 7.56 21.64
C PHE A 34 -24.66 6.53 22.26
N GLY A 35 -25.02 5.96 23.41
CA GLY A 35 -24.24 4.90 24.04
C GLY A 35 -24.14 3.61 23.20
N ARG A 36 -25.17 3.26 22.43
CA ARG A 36 -25.14 2.07 21.56
C ARG A 36 -24.30 2.28 20.30
N LEU A 37 -24.17 3.53 19.83
CA LEU A 37 -23.32 3.89 18.69
C LEU A 37 -21.88 4.16 19.11
N ALA A 38 -21.64 4.64 20.33
CA ALA A 38 -20.30 4.98 20.82
C ALA A 38 -19.37 3.75 20.90
N VAL A 39 -19.87 2.60 21.32
CA VAL A 39 -19.07 1.38 21.43
C VAL A 39 -18.56 0.89 20.08
N PRO A 40 -19.40 0.66 19.05
CA PRO A 40 -18.89 0.24 17.73
C PRO A 40 -18.01 1.31 17.08
N LEU A 41 -18.33 2.59 17.24
CA LEU A 41 -17.50 3.68 16.74
C LEU A 41 -16.12 3.70 17.40
N PHE A 42 -16.04 3.48 18.70
CA PHE A 42 -14.78 3.39 19.43
C PHE A 42 -13.93 2.20 18.96
N ILE A 43 -14.55 1.03 18.82
CA ILE A 43 -13.86 -0.18 18.30
C ILE A 43 -13.35 0.08 16.87
N GLN A 44 -14.17 0.67 16.01
CA GLN A 44 -13.76 1.00 14.64
C GLN A 44 -12.59 2.00 14.61
N SER A 45 -12.65 3.04 15.45
CA SER A 45 -11.56 4.02 15.58
C SER A 45 -10.27 3.38 16.08
N LEU A 46 -10.37 2.44 17.05
CA LEU A 46 -9.21 1.69 17.55
C LEU A 46 -8.59 0.81 16.47
N LEU A 47 -9.41 0.14 15.66
CA LEU A 47 -8.92 -0.67 14.52
C LEU A 47 -8.19 0.20 13.49
N ILE A 48 -8.75 1.34 13.13
CA ILE A 48 -8.10 2.28 12.19
C ILE A 48 -6.79 2.81 12.76
N ALA A 49 -6.80 3.21 14.04
CA ALA A 49 -5.60 3.70 14.71
C ALA A 49 -4.50 2.62 14.81
N SER A 50 -4.87 1.34 14.96
CA SER A 50 -3.90 0.25 15.04
C SER A 50 -3.10 0.05 13.75
N ILE A 51 -3.70 0.33 12.59
CA ILE A 51 -3.01 0.24 11.28
C ILE A 51 -1.95 1.34 11.18
N ALA A 52 -2.31 2.57 11.51
CA ALA A 52 -1.38 3.69 11.51
C ALA A 52 -0.25 3.53 12.54
N ALA A 53 -0.56 2.98 13.71
CA ALA A 53 0.41 2.76 14.78
C ALA A 53 1.56 1.84 14.37
N GLN A 54 1.32 0.84 13.52
CA GLN A 54 2.38 -0.05 13.02
C GLN A 54 3.43 0.70 12.19
N SER A 55 2.98 1.57 11.29
CA SER A 55 3.88 2.37 10.45
C SER A 55 4.66 3.39 11.30
N ILE A 56 3.99 4.04 12.25
CA ILE A 56 4.64 4.99 13.18
C ILE A 56 5.68 4.26 14.05
N TYR A 57 5.36 3.08 14.55
CA TYR A 57 6.30 2.26 15.32
C TYR A 57 7.53 1.89 14.49
N ALA A 58 7.34 1.42 13.26
CA ALA A 58 8.45 1.09 12.34
C ALA A 58 9.32 2.31 12.04
N LEU A 59 8.71 3.49 11.84
CA LEU A 59 9.45 4.74 11.62
C LEU A 59 10.27 5.17 12.83
N ALA A 60 9.73 5.00 14.04
CA ALA A 60 10.37 5.44 15.28
C ALA A 60 11.49 4.49 15.76
N THR A 61 11.29 3.18 15.64
CA THR A 61 12.18 2.17 16.22
C THR A 61 12.96 1.37 15.18
N GLY A 62 12.53 1.38 13.91
CA GLY A 62 13.10 0.58 12.84
C GLY A 62 14.54 0.96 12.50
N THR A 63 15.31 -0.01 12.06
CA THR A 63 16.66 0.19 11.52
C THR A 63 16.56 0.76 10.10
N THR A 64 17.37 1.77 9.82
CA THR A 64 17.46 2.34 8.47
C THR A 64 18.22 1.40 7.54
N VAL A 65 17.60 1.06 6.42
CA VAL A 65 18.14 0.19 5.38
C VAL A 65 18.02 0.90 4.03
N VAL A 66 19.03 0.76 3.19
CA VAL A 66 19.03 1.31 1.84
C VAL A 66 18.89 0.17 0.84
N LEU A 67 17.90 0.26 -0.02
CA LEU A 67 17.60 -0.74 -1.06
C LEU A 67 17.91 -0.16 -2.43
N LYS A 68 18.51 -0.97 -3.29
CA LYS A 68 18.68 -0.62 -4.70
C LYS A 68 17.41 -0.92 -5.47
N THR A 69 16.98 0.05 -6.27
CA THR A 69 15.77 -0.06 -7.07
C THR A 69 15.99 0.45 -8.49
N MET A 70 15.11 0.03 -9.38
CA MET A 70 14.98 0.57 -10.73
C MET A 70 13.52 1.01 -10.92
N PRO A 71 13.27 2.16 -11.59
CA PRO A 71 11.91 2.55 -11.93
C PRO A 71 11.33 1.54 -12.92
N VAL A 72 10.17 1.02 -12.60
CA VAL A 72 9.32 0.31 -13.56
C VAL A 72 8.37 1.36 -14.12
N ASP A 73 8.17 1.36 -15.43
CA ASP A 73 7.44 2.39 -16.15
C ASP A 73 6.06 2.68 -15.53
N PRO A 74 5.81 3.91 -15.06
CA PRO A 74 4.62 4.20 -14.28
C PRO A 74 3.61 4.95 -15.13
N TYR A 75 2.74 4.26 -15.87
CA TYR A 75 1.64 4.94 -16.53
C TYR A 75 0.30 4.32 -16.12
N ASP A 76 -0.28 4.82 -15.03
CA ASP A 76 -1.69 4.58 -14.73
C ASP A 76 -2.38 5.92 -14.46
N LEU A 77 -3.15 6.38 -15.45
CA LEU A 77 -3.87 7.66 -15.48
C LEU A 77 -4.96 7.77 -14.41
N LEU A 78 -5.39 6.66 -13.76
CA LEU A 78 -6.58 6.61 -12.93
C LEU A 78 -6.30 6.60 -11.41
N ARG A 79 -5.04 6.38 -10.98
CA ARG A 79 -4.71 6.18 -9.56
C ARG A 79 -3.88 7.29 -8.90
N GLY A 80 -3.70 8.42 -9.57
CA GLY A 80 -2.80 9.46 -9.07
C GLY A 80 -1.32 9.18 -9.41
N TYR A 81 -0.44 10.12 -9.03
CA TYR A 81 0.99 9.98 -9.34
C TYR A 81 1.68 9.13 -8.29
N TYR A 82 2.08 7.92 -8.68
CA TYR A 82 2.92 7.05 -7.89
C TYR A 82 4.01 6.45 -8.78
N GLN A 83 5.17 6.17 -8.20
CA GLN A 83 6.24 5.44 -8.86
C GLN A 83 6.15 3.97 -8.47
N ILE A 84 6.10 3.09 -9.47
CA ILE A 84 6.30 1.67 -9.24
C ILE A 84 7.81 1.43 -9.23
N LEU A 85 8.29 0.84 -8.16
CA LEU A 85 9.68 0.52 -7.96
C LEU A 85 9.87 -0.99 -7.99
N SER A 86 10.89 -1.45 -8.71
CA SER A 86 11.35 -2.83 -8.65
C SER A 86 12.66 -2.87 -7.89
N TYR A 87 12.74 -3.71 -6.87
CA TYR A 87 13.94 -3.85 -6.05
C TYR A 87 14.82 -4.99 -6.55
N ASP A 88 16.15 -4.84 -6.46
CA ASP A 88 17.07 -5.93 -6.77
C ASP A 88 16.77 -7.18 -5.93
N ILE A 89 16.29 -6.98 -4.70
CA ILE A 89 15.89 -8.04 -3.77
C ILE A 89 14.50 -8.64 -4.08
N SER A 90 13.73 -8.09 -5.03
CA SER A 90 12.45 -8.66 -5.47
C SER A 90 12.66 -9.78 -6.49
N SER A 91 13.73 -9.70 -7.29
CA SER A 91 13.95 -10.61 -8.41
C SER A 91 14.40 -12.00 -7.95
N PHE A 92 13.67 -13.03 -8.35
CA PHE A 92 14.08 -14.41 -8.14
C PHE A 92 15.45 -14.74 -8.72
N ASN A 93 15.85 -14.10 -9.82
CA ASN A 93 17.18 -14.32 -10.44
C ASN A 93 18.33 -13.92 -9.51
N ASN A 94 18.13 -12.92 -8.67
CA ASN A 94 19.10 -12.51 -7.67
C ASN A 94 19.03 -13.39 -6.42
N LEU A 95 17.82 -13.77 -6.01
CA LEU A 95 17.57 -14.51 -4.77
C LEU A 95 17.88 -16.00 -4.89
N LYS A 96 17.75 -16.61 -6.08
CA LYS A 96 18.06 -18.02 -6.34
C LYS A 96 19.50 -18.41 -6.01
N LYS A 97 20.40 -17.43 -6.01
CA LYS A 97 21.82 -17.63 -5.71
C LYS A 97 22.14 -17.60 -4.22
N LEU A 98 21.16 -17.23 -3.40
CA LEU A 98 21.37 -17.04 -1.96
C LEU A 98 21.20 -18.36 -1.20
N PRO A 99 21.96 -18.56 -0.12
CA PRO A 99 21.72 -19.61 0.85
C PRO A 99 20.24 -19.56 1.34
N GLY A 100 19.65 -20.75 1.49
CA GLY A 100 18.25 -20.88 1.95
C GLY A 100 17.22 -21.02 0.85
N TRP A 101 17.50 -20.54 -0.38
CA TRP A 101 16.53 -20.61 -1.48
C TRP A 101 15.97 -22.01 -1.74
N GLU A 102 16.85 -23.03 -1.79
CA GLU A 102 16.41 -24.40 -2.06
C GLU A 102 15.51 -24.97 -0.96
N ASN A 103 15.69 -24.53 0.28
CA ASN A 103 14.87 -24.97 1.42
C ASN A 103 13.45 -24.39 1.40
N LEU A 104 13.23 -23.30 0.65
CA LEU A 104 11.92 -22.65 0.52
C LEU A 104 11.01 -23.33 -0.47
N LYS A 105 11.54 -24.14 -1.38
CA LYS A 105 10.75 -24.82 -2.40
C LYS A 105 9.99 -25.99 -1.79
N ARG A 106 8.67 -26.00 -1.95
CA ARG A 106 7.83 -27.13 -1.50
C ARG A 106 8.07 -28.40 -2.29
N GLN A 107 8.34 -28.28 -3.59
CA GLN A 107 8.63 -29.41 -4.47
C GLN A 107 10.08 -29.36 -4.91
N LYS A 108 10.81 -30.44 -4.71
CA LYS A 108 12.16 -30.62 -5.30
C LYS A 108 12.02 -30.53 -6.82
N GLY A 109 12.77 -29.61 -7.43
CA GLY A 109 12.71 -29.39 -8.89
C GLY A 109 11.82 -28.22 -9.34
N SER A 110 11.01 -27.61 -8.45
CA SER A 110 10.34 -26.37 -8.79
C SER A 110 11.35 -25.25 -9.05
N ALA A 111 11.15 -24.48 -10.11
CA ALA A 111 12.03 -23.35 -10.43
C ALA A 111 11.74 -22.14 -9.54
N ASN A 112 10.52 -22.01 -9.02
CA ASN A 112 10.01 -20.83 -8.32
C ASN A 112 9.39 -21.19 -6.97
N LEU A 113 9.16 -20.18 -6.15
CA LEU A 113 8.42 -20.27 -4.90
C LEU A 113 6.90 -20.26 -5.19
N ASP A 114 6.13 -20.81 -4.25
CA ASP A 114 4.67 -20.75 -4.33
C ASP A 114 4.15 -19.34 -4.15
N ARG A 115 2.97 -19.05 -4.72
CA ARG A 115 2.27 -17.79 -4.46
C ARG A 115 1.85 -17.70 -3.00
N ASN A 116 1.84 -16.48 -2.48
CA ASN A 116 1.51 -16.17 -1.08
C ASN A 116 2.44 -16.82 -0.04
N GLN A 117 3.60 -17.34 -0.46
CA GLN A 117 4.60 -17.84 0.46
C GLN A 117 5.34 -16.66 1.09
N GLN A 118 5.31 -16.58 2.42
CA GLN A 118 6.08 -15.60 3.18
C GLN A 118 7.55 -16.03 3.22
N VAL A 119 8.44 -15.05 3.07
CA VAL A 119 9.88 -15.23 3.13
C VAL A 119 10.54 -14.05 3.83
N TYR A 120 11.75 -14.27 4.33
CA TYR A 120 12.60 -13.24 4.91
C TYR A 120 13.93 -13.19 4.16
N VAL A 121 14.26 -12.03 3.62
CA VAL A 121 15.54 -11.79 2.96
C VAL A 121 16.45 -11.08 3.94
N THR A 122 17.54 -11.73 4.30
CA THR A 122 18.59 -11.16 5.17
C THR A 122 19.50 -10.27 4.36
N LEU A 123 19.64 -9.03 4.79
CA LEU A 123 20.47 -8.00 4.20
C LEU A 123 21.69 -7.74 5.09
N LEU A 124 22.83 -7.57 4.47
CA LEU A 124 24.09 -7.17 5.12
C LEU A 124 24.36 -5.70 4.83
N LYS A 125 24.67 -4.95 5.88
CA LYS A 125 25.04 -3.55 5.78
C LYS A 125 26.31 -3.38 4.98
N THR A 126 26.27 -2.53 3.97
CA THR A 126 27.46 -2.15 3.20
C THR A 126 28.13 -0.95 3.91
N ALA A 127 29.46 -0.96 3.96
CA ALA A 127 30.21 0.16 4.53
C ALA A 127 29.85 1.47 3.80
N PRO A 128 29.54 2.57 4.51
CA PRO A 128 29.20 3.82 3.85
C PRO A 128 30.42 4.39 3.12
N ASN A 129 30.25 4.72 1.85
CA ASN A 129 31.16 5.64 1.18
C ASN A 129 30.72 7.07 1.51
N ALA A 130 31.67 7.98 1.61
CA ALA A 130 31.55 9.26 2.32
C ALA A 130 30.44 10.22 1.86
N THR A 131 29.79 10.01 0.70
CA THR A 131 28.92 11.05 0.10
C THR A 131 27.50 10.57 -0.24
N THR A 132 27.29 9.31 -0.52
CA THR A 132 25.98 8.76 -0.90
C THR A 132 25.66 7.48 -0.15
N PRO A 133 24.38 7.25 0.22
CA PRO A 133 23.98 5.99 0.84
C PRO A 133 24.27 4.82 -0.10
N GLN A 134 24.71 3.69 0.46
CA GLN A 134 24.96 2.47 -0.30
C GLN A 134 23.89 1.43 -0.02
N ALA A 135 23.43 0.75 -1.08
CA ALA A 135 22.47 -0.33 -0.96
C ALA A 135 23.03 -1.48 -0.13
N TRP A 136 22.23 -2.02 0.78
CA TRP A 136 22.53 -3.23 1.51
C TRP A 136 22.47 -4.44 0.57
N LYS A 137 23.28 -5.45 0.85
CA LYS A 137 23.41 -6.64 -0.01
C LYS A 137 22.59 -7.80 0.55
N PRO A 138 21.76 -8.48 -0.26
CA PRO A 138 21.09 -9.69 0.17
C PRO A 138 22.14 -10.83 0.35
N VAL A 139 22.08 -11.54 1.48
CA VAL A 139 23.04 -12.59 1.84
C VAL A 139 22.42 -13.94 2.15
N ALA A 140 21.12 -13.98 2.49
CA ALA A 140 20.39 -15.21 2.75
C ALA A 140 18.88 -15.00 2.54
N ILE A 141 18.15 -16.09 2.39
CA ILE A 141 16.68 -16.09 2.35
C ILE A 141 16.14 -17.28 3.15
N ASP A 142 15.11 -17.02 3.97
CA ASP A 142 14.56 -18.02 4.90
C ASP A 142 13.02 -17.96 4.92
N ALA A 143 12.38 -19.08 5.33
CA ALA A 143 10.93 -19.13 5.52
C ALA A 143 10.47 -18.39 6.78
N ASN A 144 11.31 -18.32 7.78
CA ASN A 144 11.04 -17.71 9.09
C ASN A 144 12.03 -16.59 9.37
N LEU A 145 11.62 -15.67 10.25
CA LEU A 145 12.54 -14.64 10.73
C LEU A 145 13.74 -15.29 11.42
N PRO A 146 14.98 -15.06 10.92
CA PRO A 146 16.16 -15.64 11.54
C PRO A 146 16.33 -15.11 12.98
N PRO A 147 16.48 -15.97 13.98
CA PRO A 147 16.85 -15.54 15.31
C PRO A 147 18.32 -15.07 15.31
N ASN A 148 18.66 -14.15 16.16
CA ASN A 148 20.06 -13.75 16.42
C ASN A 148 20.82 -13.21 15.18
N LEU A 149 20.24 -12.24 14.50
CA LEU A 149 20.98 -11.49 13.49
C LEU A 149 22.05 -10.61 14.15
N SER A 150 23.26 -10.58 13.57
CA SER A 150 24.33 -9.64 14.00
C SER A 150 23.89 -8.19 13.70
N ALA A 151 24.48 -7.23 14.41
CA ALA A 151 24.10 -5.80 14.31
C ALA A 151 24.27 -5.18 12.91
N ASP A 152 25.04 -5.83 12.05
CA ASP A 152 25.26 -5.47 10.65
C ASP A 152 24.27 -6.13 9.68
N LYS A 153 23.33 -6.94 10.18
CA LYS A 153 22.34 -7.66 9.39
C LYS A 153 20.92 -7.34 9.83
N ILE A 154 20.00 -7.37 8.89
CA ILE A 154 18.58 -7.26 9.14
C ILE A 154 17.81 -8.15 8.17
N ALA A 155 16.69 -8.71 8.60
CA ALA A 155 15.80 -9.47 7.74
C ALA A 155 14.58 -8.63 7.36
N ILE A 156 14.29 -8.57 6.06
CA ILE A 156 13.10 -7.93 5.53
C ILE A 156 12.08 -8.99 5.10
N ARG A 157 10.83 -8.82 5.54
CA ARG A 157 9.73 -9.72 5.23
C ARG A 157 9.13 -9.39 3.87
N GLY A 158 8.97 -10.40 3.04
CA GLY A 158 8.27 -10.30 1.77
C GLY A 158 7.33 -11.48 1.54
N VAL A 159 6.54 -11.40 0.49
CA VAL A 159 5.60 -12.44 0.06
C VAL A 159 5.84 -12.73 -1.42
N SER A 160 5.93 -13.99 -1.79
CA SER A 160 6.08 -14.41 -3.18
C SER A 160 4.77 -14.24 -3.94
N ASP A 161 4.82 -13.65 -5.14
CA ASP A 161 3.70 -13.64 -6.10
C ASP A 161 3.80 -14.79 -7.14
N GLY A 162 4.81 -15.67 -6.98
CA GLY A 162 5.14 -16.76 -7.90
C GLY A 162 6.21 -16.40 -8.94
N SER A 163 6.57 -15.13 -9.06
CA SER A 163 7.58 -14.61 -10.00
C SER A 163 8.59 -13.70 -9.32
N ASN A 164 8.17 -12.95 -8.33
CA ASN A 164 8.95 -11.98 -7.56
C ASN A 164 8.59 -12.05 -6.07
N ILE A 165 9.38 -11.39 -5.25
CA ILE A 165 9.03 -11.13 -3.84
C ILE A 165 8.50 -9.70 -3.74
N ILE A 166 7.32 -9.57 -3.13
CA ILE A 166 6.63 -8.31 -2.85
C ILE A 166 6.85 -7.95 -1.39
N TYR A 167 7.31 -6.73 -1.13
CA TYR A 167 7.65 -6.22 0.22
C TYR A 167 6.63 -5.20 0.74
N GLY A 168 5.68 -4.76 -0.11
CA GLY A 168 4.76 -3.65 0.19
C GLY A 168 5.40 -2.27 0.05
N LEU A 169 6.57 -2.20 -0.58
CA LEU A 169 7.35 -1.00 -0.83
C LEU A 169 7.32 -0.57 -2.31
N GLU A 170 6.61 -1.32 -3.14
CA GLU A 170 6.66 -1.18 -4.61
C GLU A 170 5.99 0.10 -5.10
N THR A 171 5.07 0.65 -4.30
CA THR A 171 4.35 1.87 -4.65
C THR A 171 4.84 3.02 -3.79
N TYR A 172 5.35 4.06 -4.44
CA TYR A 172 5.82 5.26 -3.78
C TYR A 172 4.94 6.45 -4.20
N TYR A 173 4.16 6.97 -3.26
CA TYR A 173 3.27 8.10 -3.51
C TYR A 173 4.03 9.41 -3.43
N MET A 174 3.79 10.30 -4.39
CA MET A 174 4.41 11.62 -4.45
C MET A 174 3.37 12.72 -4.49
N PRO A 175 3.61 13.86 -3.81
CA PRO A 175 2.81 15.05 -4.01
C PRO A 175 2.89 15.54 -5.46
N GLU A 176 1.76 15.99 -6.01
CA GLU A 176 1.68 16.41 -7.41
C GLU A 176 2.62 17.55 -7.78
N ASP A 177 2.88 18.46 -6.84
CA ASP A 177 3.76 19.61 -7.02
C ASP A 177 5.24 19.23 -7.24
N ARG A 178 5.65 18.04 -6.85
CA ARG A 178 7.04 17.55 -6.98
C ARG A 178 7.27 16.54 -8.10
N LYS A 179 6.21 16.07 -8.74
CA LYS A 179 6.27 14.98 -9.73
C LYS A 179 7.20 15.27 -10.90
N ASP A 180 7.10 16.48 -11.49
CA ASP A 180 7.84 16.82 -12.69
C ASP A 180 9.35 16.89 -12.45
N GLY A 181 9.73 17.41 -11.27
CA GLY A 181 11.13 17.44 -10.84
C GLY A 181 11.70 16.04 -10.63
N VAL A 182 10.96 15.18 -9.91
CA VAL A 182 11.38 13.80 -9.65
C VAL A 182 11.44 12.99 -10.92
N ASN A 183 10.43 13.09 -11.80
CA ASN A 183 10.42 12.37 -13.09
C ASN A 183 11.56 12.82 -14.02
N THR A 184 11.88 14.11 -14.05
CA THR A 184 13.01 14.62 -14.82
C THR A 184 14.32 14.07 -14.26
N ASP A 185 14.50 14.07 -12.96
CA ASP A 185 15.70 13.53 -12.32
C ASP A 185 15.83 12.01 -12.50
N ILE A 186 14.73 11.25 -12.41
CA ILE A 186 14.71 9.81 -12.70
C ILE A 186 15.06 9.55 -14.17
N SER A 187 14.49 10.30 -15.11
CA SER A 187 14.76 10.15 -16.54
C SER A 187 16.22 10.43 -16.87
N SER A 188 16.79 11.47 -16.28
CA SER A 188 18.21 11.82 -16.43
C SER A 188 19.13 10.76 -15.82
N THR A 189 18.67 10.11 -14.75
CA THR A 189 19.38 9.01 -14.07
C THR A 189 19.40 7.74 -14.90
N ARG A 190 18.32 7.42 -15.62
CA ARG A 190 18.25 6.30 -16.58
C ARG A 190 19.31 6.43 -17.66
N SER A 191 19.53 7.63 -18.18
CA SER A 191 20.53 7.89 -19.22
C SER A 191 21.96 7.89 -18.69
N GLY A 192 22.17 8.17 -17.39
CA GLY A 192 23.47 8.37 -16.77
C GLY A 192 23.99 7.24 -15.89
N ASN A 193 23.36 6.05 -15.86
CA ASN A 193 23.75 4.91 -15.00
C ASN A 193 23.89 5.28 -13.50
N ARG A 194 23.13 6.26 -13.02
CA ARG A 194 23.12 6.66 -11.61
C ARG A 194 22.26 5.73 -10.79
N ASN A 195 22.61 5.57 -9.52
CA ASN A 195 21.86 4.70 -8.61
C ASN A 195 20.54 5.35 -8.20
N LEU A 196 19.46 4.59 -8.30
CA LEU A 196 18.18 4.87 -7.67
C LEU A 196 18.09 4.03 -6.40
N LEU A 197 17.97 4.68 -5.24
CA LEU A 197 17.97 4.03 -3.94
C LEU A 197 16.75 4.43 -3.14
N VAL A 198 16.20 3.50 -2.37
CA VAL A 198 15.11 3.77 -1.43
C VAL A 198 15.61 3.51 -0.02
N GLU A 199 15.46 4.49 0.83
CA GLU A 199 15.70 4.36 2.25
C GLU A 199 14.42 3.91 2.94
N VAL A 200 14.49 2.83 3.68
CA VAL A 200 13.36 2.24 4.40
C VAL A 200 13.70 2.06 5.87
N LYS A 201 12.69 2.07 6.73
CA LYS A 201 12.79 1.63 8.12
C LYS A 201 12.26 0.23 8.25
N VAL A 202 13.04 -0.68 8.80
CA VAL A 202 12.68 -2.08 9.02
C VAL A 202 12.55 -2.33 10.51
N ASP A 203 11.38 -2.80 10.95
CA ASP A 203 11.12 -3.14 12.34
C ASP A 203 11.69 -4.53 12.72
N ASN A 204 11.58 -4.89 14.00
CA ASN A 204 12.06 -6.17 14.53
C ASN A 204 11.28 -7.40 14.02
N ARG A 205 10.18 -7.22 13.30
CA ARG A 205 9.39 -8.28 12.63
C ARG A 205 9.71 -8.39 11.14
N GLY A 206 10.60 -7.53 10.63
CA GLY A 206 10.97 -7.46 9.23
C GLY A 206 9.99 -6.65 8.37
N LEU A 207 9.05 -5.93 8.98
CA LEU A 207 8.18 -5.03 8.22
C LEU A 207 8.93 -3.76 7.85
N ALA A 208 8.85 -3.40 6.57
CA ALA A 208 9.54 -2.24 6.05
C ALA A 208 8.55 -1.11 5.72
N THR A 209 8.98 0.12 5.99
CA THR A 209 8.24 1.36 5.67
C THR A 209 9.16 2.30 4.91
N PRO A 210 8.75 2.83 3.74
CA PRO A 210 9.57 3.74 2.96
C PRO A 210 9.71 5.09 3.68
N VAL A 211 10.90 5.70 3.59
CA VAL A 211 11.24 6.98 4.24
C VAL A 211 11.66 8.01 3.20
N SER A 212 12.54 7.64 2.28
CA SER A 212 13.04 8.56 1.27
C SER A 212 13.49 7.83 0.00
N LEU A 213 13.40 8.54 -1.12
CA LEU A 213 13.91 8.13 -2.41
C LEU A 213 15.15 8.97 -2.72
N TRP A 214 16.24 8.32 -3.12
CA TRP A 214 17.46 8.93 -3.60
C TRP A 214 17.59 8.76 -5.10
N VAL A 215 17.71 9.85 -5.81
CA VAL A 215 17.93 9.89 -7.26
C VAL A 215 19.30 10.50 -7.50
N GLY A 216 20.32 9.68 -7.68
CA GLY A 216 21.70 10.12 -7.65
C GLY A 216 22.04 10.70 -6.27
N ASP A 217 22.38 11.99 -6.22
CA ASP A 217 22.76 12.70 -4.98
C ASP A 217 21.59 13.46 -4.34
N LYS A 218 20.40 13.46 -4.93
CA LYS A 218 19.22 14.15 -4.43
C LYS A 218 18.34 13.21 -3.59
N GLN A 219 17.92 13.69 -2.41
CA GLN A 219 17.01 12.99 -1.52
C GLN A 219 15.61 13.60 -1.60
N TYR A 220 14.60 12.77 -1.79
CA TYR A 220 13.19 13.11 -1.76
C TYR A 220 12.52 12.41 -0.58
N ARG A 221 11.94 13.20 0.34
CA ARG A 221 11.13 12.74 1.48
C ARG A 221 9.70 13.20 1.28
N PHE A 222 8.72 12.33 1.59
CA PHE A 222 7.30 12.62 1.42
C PHE A 222 6.51 12.16 2.64
#